data_befaced97efd25c2cf6d1035cde45daf
#
_entry.id   befaced97efd25c2cf6d1035cde45daf
#
_cell.length_a   1.000
_cell.length_b   1.000
_cell.length_c   1.000
_cell.angle_alpha   90.00
_cell.angle_beta   90.00
_cell.angle_gamma   90.00
#
_symmetry.space_group_name_H-M   'P 1'
#
loop_
_entity.id
_entity.type
_entity.pdbx_description
1 polymer ?
#
loop_
_entity_poly.entity_id
_entity_poly.type
_entity_poly.pdbx_seq_one_letter_code
_entity_poly.pdbx_strand_id
1 'polypeptide(L)'
;MKHLTAIFALLVALVSSAADHPELARVHAANDARVAAMLAPTREKLEAVLSSDLRYTHSNGQVDTKASLIDSLLDGSAKYLKYDFHERTVTFPAPGIALMAGRFDVKAVLKGNPAESTISFLAVWRLEQGEWKFLAWQSCKVPPATR
;
A
#
# COMPACT_ATOMS: atom_id res chain seq x y z
N MET A 1 -2.99 57.08 23.50
CA MET A 1 -3.31 56.25 22.30
C MET A 1 -2.23 55.21 22.17
N LYS A 2 -2.53 53.93 22.48
CA LYS A 2 -1.56 52.83 22.44
C LYS A 2 -1.79 52.05 21.13
N HIS A 3 -0.81 52.11 20.22
CA HIS A 3 -0.87 51.34 18.96
C HIS A 3 -0.49 49.90 19.24
N LEU A 4 -1.46 49.01 19.09
CA LEU A 4 -1.27 47.54 19.16
C LEU A 4 -0.87 47.06 17.77
N THR A 5 0.42 46.78 17.57
CA THR A 5 0.93 46.20 16.31
C THR A 5 0.73 44.70 16.36
N ALA A 6 -0.25 44.21 15.60
CA ALA A 6 -0.46 42.76 15.42
C ALA A 6 0.59 42.20 14.47
N ILE A 7 1.49 41.36 14.96
CA ILE A 7 2.44 40.60 14.15
C ILE A 7 1.70 39.39 13.60
N PHE A 8 1.40 39.41 12.30
CA PHE A 8 0.87 38.26 11.57
C PHE A 8 2.02 37.32 11.21
N ALA A 9 2.20 36.27 11.97
CA ALA A 9 3.17 35.22 11.63
C ALA A 9 2.65 34.39 10.44
N LEU A 10 3.24 34.60 9.26
CA LEU A 10 2.96 33.84 8.07
C LEU A 10 3.58 32.44 8.23
N LEU A 11 2.76 31.43 8.50
CA LEU A 11 3.18 30.03 8.55
C LEU A 11 3.37 29.55 7.12
N VAL A 12 4.61 29.60 6.62
CA VAL A 12 4.98 29.01 5.33
C VAL A 12 5.04 27.50 5.54
N ALA A 13 4.02 26.77 5.10
CA ALA A 13 4.06 25.33 5.01
C ALA A 13 5.07 24.94 3.91
N LEU A 14 6.23 24.42 4.32
CA LEU A 14 7.20 23.80 3.41
C LEU A 14 6.53 22.54 2.84
N VAL A 15 6.06 22.62 1.60
CA VAL A 15 5.64 21.45 0.84
C VAL A 15 6.93 20.74 0.41
N SER A 16 7.38 19.78 1.21
CA SER A 16 8.49 18.90 0.84
C SER A 16 8.05 18.06 -0.36
N SER A 17 8.90 18.02 -1.40
CA SER A 17 8.69 17.11 -2.53
C SER A 17 8.65 15.67 -2.02
N ALA A 18 7.73 14.87 -2.53
CA ALA A 18 7.64 13.45 -2.16
C ALA A 18 8.98 12.70 -2.40
N ALA A 19 9.75 13.14 -3.40
CA ALA A 19 11.06 12.57 -3.72
C ALA A 19 12.12 12.77 -2.62
N ASP A 20 11.99 13.81 -1.79
CA ASP A 20 12.96 14.17 -0.74
C ASP A 20 12.47 13.78 0.67
N HIS A 21 11.33 13.08 0.77
CA HIS A 21 10.79 12.71 2.09
C HIS A 21 11.66 11.64 2.75
N PRO A 22 12.13 11.82 4.02
CA PRO A 22 13.07 10.91 4.68
C PRO A 22 12.53 9.48 4.84
N GLU A 23 11.22 9.31 4.87
CA GLU A 23 10.56 8.00 5.01
C GLU A 23 10.32 7.28 3.66
N LEU A 24 10.60 7.91 2.51
CA LEU A 24 10.29 7.35 1.19
C LEU A 24 10.90 5.96 0.99
N ALA A 25 12.20 5.84 1.26
CA ALA A 25 12.91 4.56 1.12
C ALA A 25 12.34 3.47 2.04
N ARG A 26 11.92 3.84 3.26
CA ARG A 26 11.33 2.91 4.23
C ARG A 26 9.96 2.40 3.78
N VAL A 27 9.12 3.26 3.19
CA VAL A 27 7.82 2.86 2.64
C VAL A 27 8.00 1.92 1.44
N HIS A 28 8.98 2.19 0.55
CA HIS A 28 9.31 1.27 -0.54
C HIS A 28 9.79 -0.08 -0.01
N ALA A 29 10.69 -0.11 0.96
CA ALA A 29 11.17 -1.33 1.59
C ALA A 29 10.03 -2.13 2.27
N ALA A 30 9.10 -1.45 2.95
CA ALA A 30 7.92 -2.08 3.55
C ALA A 30 7.02 -2.73 2.49
N ASN A 31 6.82 -2.05 1.34
CA ASN A 31 6.05 -2.64 0.23
C ASN A 31 6.77 -3.86 -0.37
N ASP A 32 8.07 -3.80 -0.55
CA ASP A 32 8.85 -4.92 -1.09
C ASP A 32 8.83 -6.12 -0.13
N ALA A 33 8.91 -5.88 1.20
CA ALA A 33 8.73 -6.91 2.22
C ALA A 33 7.33 -7.53 2.20
N ARG A 34 6.27 -6.70 2.03
CA ARG A 34 4.89 -7.18 1.86
C ARG A 34 4.75 -8.08 0.63
N VAL A 35 5.29 -7.66 -0.51
CA VAL A 35 5.26 -8.47 -1.75
C VAL A 35 5.98 -9.79 -1.54
N ALA A 36 7.16 -9.79 -0.95
CA ALA A 36 7.91 -11.00 -0.63
C ALA A 36 7.11 -11.93 0.30
N ALA A 37 6.42 -11.38 1.33
CA ALA A 37 5.56 -12.16 2.21
C ALA A 37 4.36 -12.78 1.49
N MET A 38 3.77 -12.10 0.49
CA MET A 38 2.66 -12.62 -0.30
C MET A 38 3.09 -13.66 -1.32
N LEU A 39 4.31 -13.57 -1.86
CA LEU A 39 4.86 -14.56 -2.80
C LEU A 39 5.32 -15.85 -2.12
N ALA A 40 5.79 -15.77 -0.89
CA ALA A 40 6.22 -16.91 -0.07
C ALA A 40 5.63 -16.80 1.35
N PRO A 41 4.29 -17.01 1.48
CA PRO A 41 3.57 -16.70 2.69
C PRO A 41 3.93 -17.66 3.85
N THR A 42 4.20 -17.05 5.00
CA THR A 42 4.12 -17.69 6.32
C THR A 42 3.32 -16.76 7.23
N ARG A 43 2.65 -17.30 8.23
CA ARG A 43 1.87 -16.48 9.19
C ARG A 43 2.73 -15.37 9.78
N GLU A 44 3.94 -15.70 10.24
CA GLU A 44 4.87 -14.75 10.84
C GLU A 44 5.22 -13.59 9.90
N LYS A 45 5.58 -13.86 8.63
CA LYS A 45 5.91 -12.82 7.65
C LYS A 45 4.73 -11.91 7.36
N LEU A 46 3.54 -12.49 7.20
CA LEU A 46 2.33 -11.73 6.92
C LEU A 46 1.92 -10.87 8.12
N GLU A 47 1.97 -11.42 9.33
CA GLU A 47 1.67 -10.67 10.55
C GLU A 47 2.64 -9.50 10.77
N ALA A 48 3.91 -9.67 10.40
CA ALA A 48 4.93 -8.64 10.53
C ALA A 48 4.68 -7.42 9.63
N VAL A 49 4.09 -7.58 8.45
CA VAL A 49 3.93 -6.50 7.47
C VAL A 49 2.51 -5.90 7.43
N LEU A 50 1.50 -6.64 7.91
CA LEU A 50 0.10 -6.24 7.87
C LEU A 50 -0.34 -5.56 9.17
N SER A 51 -1.01 -4.39 9.06
CA SER A 51 -1.66 -3.74 10.21
C SER A 51 -2.78 -4.62 10.78
N SER A 52 -3.03 -4.53 12.10
CA SER A 52 -4.20 -5.17 12.73
C SER A 52 -5.53 -4.68 12.15
N ASP A 53 -5.55 -3.42 11.67
CA ASP A 53 -6.73 -2.75 11.13
C ASP A 53 -6.83 -2.89 9.60
N LEU A 54 -6.12 -3.85 9.00
CA LEU A 54 -6.07 -4.00 7.56
C LEU A 54 -7.47 -4.11 6.94
N ARG A 55 -7.69 -3.30 5.89
CA ARG A 55 -8.80 -3.44 4.95
C ARG A 55 -8.26 -3.64 3.54
N TYR A 56 -8.42 -4.84 3.01
CA TYR A 56 -7.92 -5.21 1.67
C TYR A 56 -9.08 -5.39 0.70
N THR A 57 -9.28 -4.42 -0.20
CA THR A 57 -10.33 -4.48 -1.22
C THR A 57 -9.74 -4.97 -2.54
N HIS A 58 -10.19 -6.13 -2.97
CA HIS A 58 -9.80 -6.75 -4.22
C HIS A 58 -10.42 -6.05 -5.44
N SER A 59 -9.84 -6.29 -6.63
CA SER A 59 -10.32 -5.72 -7.89
C SER A 59 -11.73 -6.19 -8.33
N ASN A 60 -12.28 -7.19 -7.66
CA ASN A 60 -13.66 -7.67 -7.84
C ASN A 60 -14.63 -7.14 -6.78
N GLY A 61 -14.16 -6.26 -5.89
CA GLY A 61 -14.96 -5.68 -4.81
C GLY A 61 -15.01 -6.49 -3.51
N GLN A 62 -14.48 -7.72 -3.48
CA GLN A 62 -14.37 -8.49 -2.25
C GLN A 62 -13.44 -7.77 -1.27
N VAL A 63 -13.77 -7.83 0.02
CA VAL A 63 -13.01 -7.19 1.09
C VAL A 63 -12.52 -8.24 2.07
N ASP A 64 -11.21 -8.23 2.31
CA ASP A 64 -10.57 -9.03 3.34
C ASP A 64 -10.11 -8.18 4.52
N THR A 65 -10.18 -8.77 5.70
CA THR A 65 -9.47 -8.35 6.90
C THR A 65 -8.05 -8.93 6.90
N LYS A 66 -7.22 -8.54 7.87
CA LYS A 66 -5.90 -9.18 8.09
C LYS A 66 -6.03 -10.69 8.20
N ALA A 67 -6.98 -11.17 9.02
CA ALA A 67 -7.16 -12.59 9.28
C ALA A 67 -7.57 -13.34 8.01
N SER A 68 -8.62 -12.90 7.30
CA SER A 68 -9.10 -13.59 6.10
C SER A 68 -8.09 -13.56 4.94
N LEU A 69 -7.32 -12.47 4.80
CA LEU A 69 -6.24 -12.41 3.82
C LEU A 69 -5.14 -13.42 4.14
N ILE A 70 -4.68 -13.48 5.39
CA ILE A 70 -3.66 -14.45 5.82
C ILE A 70 -4.14 -15.88 5.57
N ASP A 71 -5.37 -16.19 5.97
CA ASP A 71 -5.93 -17.54 5.82
C ASP A 71 -6.00 -17.95 4.35
N SER A 72 -6.45 -17.05 3.45
CA SER A 72 -6.51 -17.34 2.00
C SER A 72 -5.15 -17.55 1.34
N LEU A 73 -4.10 -16.91 1.87
CA LEU A 73 -2.73 -17.10 1.39
C LEU A 73 -2.12 -18.40 1.91
N LEU A 74 -2.45 -18.79 3.16
CA LEU A 74 -1.88 -19.99 3.78
C LEU A 74 -2.58 -21.28 3.35
N ASP A 75 -3.90 -21.24 3.08
CA ASP A 75 -4.66 -22.39 2.58
C ASP A 75 -4.49 -22.60 1.07
N GLY A 76 -3.83 -21.66 0.38
CA GLY A 76 -3.57 -21.72 -1.06
C GLY A 76 -4.75 -21.33 -1.95
N SER A 77 -5.87 -20.86 -1.40
CA SER A 77 -7.00 -20.34 -2.18
C SER A 77 -6.64 -19.07 -2.95
N ALA A 78 -5.64 -18.31 -2.45
CA ALA A 78 -4.97 -17.24 -3.17
C ALA A 78 -3.46 -17.49 -3.19
N LYS A 79 -2.90 -17.78 -4.34
CA LYS A 79 -1.46 -17.98 -4.53
C LYS A 79 -0.93 -16.99 -5.55
N TYR A 80 -0.16 -16.01 -5.08
CA TYR A 80 0.53 -15.06 -5.95
C TYR A 80 1.83 -15.67 -6.46
N LEU A 81 2.11 -15.48 -7.76
CA LEU A 81 3.28 -16.04 -8.44
C LEU A 81 4.25 -14.94 -8.90
N LYS A 82 3.73 -13.74 -9.21
CA LYS A 82 4.53 -12.63 -9.70
C LYS A 82 3.84 -11.30 -9.42
N TYR A 83 4.65 -10.30 -9.05
CA TYR A 83 4.33 -8.88 -9.08
C TYR A 83 5.39 -8.17 -9.94
N ASP A 84 4.97 -7.45 -10.97
CA ASP A 84 5.86 -6.70 -11.87
C ASP A 84 5.39 -5.25 -11.90
N PHE A 85 6.05 -4.40 -11.11
CA PHE A 85 5.64 -3.00 -10.96
C PHE A 85 6.11 -2.17 -12.14
N HIS A 86 5.18 -1.44 -12.77
CA HIS A 86 5.48 -0.46 -13.81
C HIS A 86 5.84 0.88 -13.18
N GLU A 87 5.06 1.31 -12.19
CA GLU A 87 5.25 2.58 -11.48
C GLU A 87 4.76 2.48 -10.03
N ARG A 88 5.41 3.23 -9.15
CA ARG A 88 4.99 3.42 -7.75
C ARG A 88 5.31 4.85 -7.33
N THR A 89 4.28 5.62 -7.06
CA THR A 89 4.40 6.97 -6.51
C THR A 89 3.97 6.97 -5.05
N VAL A 90 4.69 7.69 -4.20
CA VAL A 90 4.39 7.78 -2.76
C VAL A 90 4.16 9.22 -2.39
N THR A 91 3.13 9.49 -1.59
CA THR A 91 2.86 10.79 -0.96
C THR A 91 2.65 10.63 0.53
N PHE A 92 2.92 11.69 1.30
CA PHE A 92 2.80 11.71 2.75
C PHE A 92 1.79 12.79 3.17
N PRO A 93 0.47 12.48 3.18
CA PRO A 93 -0.58 13.47 3.46
C PRO A 93 -0.64 13.89 4.93
N ALA A 94 -0.09 13.08 5.84
CA ALA A 94 -0.03 13.36 7.26
C ALA A 94 1.16 12.64 7.92
N PRO A 95 1.64 13.09 9.08
CA PRO A 95 2.65 12.36 9.84
C PRO A 95 2.23 10.90 10.09
N GLY A 96 3.12 9.95 9.80
CA GLY A 96 2.86 8.52 10.00
C GLY A 96 1.87 7.88 9.02
N ILE A 97 1.46 8.59 7.96
CA ILE A 97 0.61 8.06 6.88
C ILE A 97 1.32 8.27 5.53
N ALA A 98 1.41 7.20 4.76
CA ALA A 98 1.86 7.25 3.37
C ALA A 98 0.83 6.61 2.44
N LEU A 99 0.63 7.22 1.28
CA LEU A 99 -0.17 6.69 0.18
C LEU A 99 0.78 6.25 -0.92
N MET A 100 0.65 5.01 -1.37
CA MET A 100 1.37 4.51 -2.54
C MET A 100 0.38 4.19 -3.64
N ALA A 101 0.50 4.82 -4.79
CA ALA A 101 -0.31 4.53 -5.97
C ALA A 101 0.58 4.02 -7.11
N GLY A 102 0.00 3.25 -8.02
CA GLY A 102 0.75 2.75 -9.15
C GLY A 102 0.04 1.69 -9.97
N ARG A 103 0.84 0.99 -10.79
CA ARG A 103 0.39 -0.13 -11.62
C ARG A 103 1.39 -1.27 -11.55
N PHE A 104 0.87 -2.48 -11.67
CA PHE A 104 1.69 -3.69 -11.77
C PHE A 104 0.96 -4.77 -12.53
N ASP A 105 1.73 -5.68 -13.13
CA ASP A 105 1.22 -6.93 -13.65
C ASP A 105 1.28 -7.99 -12.55
N VAL A 106 0.21 -8.73 -12.38
CA VAL A 106 0.12 -9.82 -11.43
C VAL A 106 -0.16 -11.13 -12.14
N LYS A 107 0.54 -12.19 -11.69
CA LYS A 107 0.19 -13.60 -11.96
C LYS A 107 -0.17 -14.26 -10.66
N ALA A 108 -1.29 -14.97 -10.65
CA ALA A 108 -1.79 -15.68 -9.46
C ALA A 108 -2.55 -16.95 -9.86
N VAL A 109 -2.76 -17.82 -8.89
CA VAL A 109 -3.76 -18.89 -8.95
C VAL A 109 -4.79 -18.59 -7.87
N LEU A 110 -6.03 -18.38 -8.27
CA LEU A 110 -7.14 -18.02 -7.37
C LEU A 110 -8.19 -19.15 -7.40
N LYS A 111 -8.39 -19.81 -6.26
CA LYS A 111 -9.28 -20.98 -6.14
C LYS A 111 -9.00 -22.02 -7.23
N GLY A 112 -7.72 -22.30 -7.48
CA GLY A 112 -7.25 -23.26 -8.49
C GLY A 112 -7.22 -22.74 -9.93
N ASN A 113 -7.70 -21.52 -10.22
CA ASN A 113 -7.75 -20.96 -11.56
C ASN A 113 -6.59 -19.97 -11.78
N PRO A 114 -5.80 -20.12 -12.87
CA PRO A 114 -4.80 -19.12 -13.24
C PRO A 114 -5.46 -17.76 -13.53
N ALA A 115 -4.82 -16.70 -13.07
CA ALA A 115 -5.26 -15.32 -13.26
C ALA A 115 -4.05 -14.43 -13.57
N GLU A 116 -4.17 -13.65 -14.65
CA GLU A 116 -3.21 -12.62 -15.03
C GLU A 116 -3.97 -11.31 -15.27
N SER A 117 -3.46 -10.21 -14.77
CA SER A 117 -4.10 -8.90 -14.94
C SER A 117 -3.09 -7.79 -14.72
N THR A 118 -3.28 -6.68 -15.42
CA THR A 118 -2.71 -5.39 -15.02
C THR A 118 -3.63 -4.74 -14.00
N ILE A 119 -3.08 -4.33 -12.89
CA ILE A 119 -3.78 -3.75 -11.75
C ILE A 119 -3.32 -2.32 -11.53
N SER A 120 -4.27 -1.40 -11.40
CA SER A 120 -4.06 -0.08 -10.81
C SER A 120 -4.45 -0.14 -9.33
N PHE A 121 -3.65 0.50 -8.45
CA PHE A 121 -3.87 0.37 -7.02
C PHE A 121 -3.63 1.68 -6.26
N LEU A 122 -4.26 1.74 -5.09
CA LEU A 122 -3.93 2.63 -3.99
C LEU A 122 -3.69 1.81 -2.73
N ALA A 123 -2.53 2.00 -2.13
CA ALA A 123 -2.14 1.41 -0.84
C ALA A 123 -1.97 2.50 0.20
N VAL A 124 -2.47 2.26 1.41
CA VAL A 124 -2.26 3.12 2.57
C VAL A 124 -1.33 2.40 3.54
N TRP A 125 -0.30 3.11 3.95
CA TRP A 125 0.69 2.68 4.93
C TRP A 125 0.58 3.54 6.18
N ARG A 126 0.66 2.91 7.35
CA ARG A 126 0.65 3.58 8.65
C ARG A 126 1.91 3.22 9.43
N LEU A 127 2.54 4.22 10.03
CA LEU A 127 3.66 4.02 10.93
C LEU A 127 3.14 3.54 12.29
N GLU A 128 3.44 2.30 12.66
CA GLU A 128 3.03 1.66 13.90
C GLU A 128 4.28 1.20 14.66
N GLN A 129 4.48 1.71 15.86
CA GLN A 129 5.63 1.36 16.71
C GLN A 129 7.00 1.45 15.99
N GLY A 130 7.15 2.43 15.10
CA GLY A 130 8.37 2.64 14.33
C GLY A 130 8.47 1.86 13.02
N GLU A 131 7.49 1.02 12.67
CA GLU A 131 7.44 0.20 11.48
C GLU A 131 6.29 0.61 10.55
N TRP A 132 6.53 0.68 9.23
CA TRP A 132 5.48 0.92 8.26
C TRP A 132 4.67 -0.36 8.03
N LYS A 133 3.39 -0.33 8.44
CA LYS A 133 2.43 -1.44 8.28
C LYS A 133 1.44 -1.15 7.16
N PHE A 134 1.08 -2.19 6.44
CA PHE A 134 0.11 -2.14 5.36
C PHE A 134 -1.30 -2.05 5.91
N LEU A 135 -1.93 -0.87 5.82
CA LEU A 135 -3.20 -0.55 6.47
C LEU A 135 -4.40 -0.75 5.56
N ALA A 136 -4.30 -0.30 4.29
CA ALA A 136 -5.41 -0.45 3.38
C ALA A 136 -4.94 -0.67 1.94
N TRP A 137 -5.78 -1.33 1.16
CA TRP A 137 -5.60 -1.59 -0.25
C TRP A 137 -6.90 -1.42 -1.00
N GLN A 138 -6.84 -0.73 -2.11
CA GLN A 138 -7.90 -0.67 -3.10
C GLN A 138 -7.30 -0.90 -4.48
N SER A 139 -7.89 -1.80 -5.24
CA SER A 139 -7.40 -2.12 -6.58
C SER A 139 -8.51 -2.23 -7.61
N CYS A 140 -8.15 -2.01 -8.88
CA CYS A 140 -9.02 -2.27 -10.01
C CYS A 140 -8.20 -2.85 -11.17
N LYS A 141 -8.85 -3.66 -12.00
CA LYS A 141 -8.25 -4.15 -13.24
C LYS A 141 -8.17 -3.01 -14.26
N VAL A 142 -7.03 -2.88 -14.90
CA VAL A 142 -6.87 -1.97 -16.04
C VAL A 142 -7.38 -2.71 -17.28
N PRO A 143 -8.38 -2.16 -18.01
CA PRO A 143 -8.82 -2.75 -19.25
C PRO A 143 -7.68 -2.81 -20.28
N PRO A 144 -7.68 -3.81 -21.19
CA PRO A 144 -6.76 -3.80 -22.32
C PRO A 144 -6.95 -2.51 -23.13
N ALA A 145 -5.85 -1.98 -23.68
CA ALA A 145 -5.96 -0.84 -24.58
C ALA A 145 -6.87 -1.22 -25.77
N THR A 146 -7.94 -0.47 -25.97
CA THR A 146 -8.75 -0.59 -27.19
C THR A 146 -7.90 -0.17 -28.37
N ARG A 147 -7.69 -1.08 -29.31
CA ARG A 147 -7.05 -0.78 -30.61
C ARG A 147 -7.99 -0.04 -31.50
#